data_6fbb651b38048c8caeff63345e144728
#
_entry.id   6fbb651b38048c8caeff63345e144728
#
_cell.length_a   1.000
_cell.length_b   1.000
_cell.length_c   1.000
_cell.angle_alpha   90.00
_cell.angle_beta   90.00
_cell.angle_gamma   90.00
#
_symmetry.space_group_name_H-M   'P 1'
#
loop_
_entity.id
_entity.type
_entity.pdbx_description
1 polymer ?
#
loop_
_entity_poly.entity_id
_entity_poly.type
_entity_poly.pdbx_seq_one_letter_code
_entity_poly.pdbx_strand_id
1 'polypeptide(L)'
;APGDHRAQRGTVEQAILRVVREAEPAVGRTRAVEILRGGRSKVVRKYGYDELPGYGSFDDWRADDLLREVDALIDGGTLRSTGGRFPKLAPAA
;
A
#
# COMPACT_ATOMS: atom_id res chain seq x y z
N ALA A 1 7.65 20.52 5.71
CA ALA A 1 7.89 20.95 4.34
C ALA A 1 7.40 19.89 3.36
N PRO A 2 6.84 20.32 2.24
CA PRO A 2 6.44 19.36 1.22
C PRO A 2 7.65 18.54 0.80
N GLY A 3 7.47 17.26 0.70
CA GLY A 3 8.53 16.39 0.26
C GLY A 3 9.49 15.90 1.31
N ASP A 4 9.28 16.25 2.56
CA ASP A 4 10.08 15.67 3.63
C ASP A 4 9.55 14.27 3.95
N HIS A 5 9.76 13.36 3.02
CA HIS A 5 9.28 11.98 3.15
C HIS A 5 10.00 11.24 4.27
N ARG A 6 11.19 11.70 4.65
CA ARG A 6 11.95 11.08 5.72
C ARG A 6 11.20 11.12 7.05
N ALA A 7 10.56 12.23 7.34
CA ALA A 7 9.78 12.39 8.57
C ALA A 7 8.50 11.57 8.55
N GLN A 8 8.05 11.14 7.36
CA GLN A 8 6.80 10.42 7.19
C GLN A 8 6.96 8.92 7.05
N ARG A 9 8.18 8.40 7.12
CA ARG A 9 8.41 6.97 6.87
C ARG A 9 7.64 6.06 7.81
N GLY A 10 7.63 6.35 9.09
CA GLY A 10 6.86 5.56 10.04
C GLY A 10 5.37 5.58 9.73
N THR A 11 4.85 6.74 9.33
CA THR A 11 3.45 6.89 8.95
C THR A 11 3.14 6.11 7.66
N VAL A 12 4.04 6.17 6.69
CA VAL A 12 3.89 5.42 5.44
C VAL A 12 3.85 3.92 5.71
N GLU A 13 4.78 3.44 6.53
CA GLU A 13 4.84 2.03 6.89
C GLU A 13 3.54 1.57 7.52
N GLN A 14 3.03 2.34 8.49
CA GLN A 14 1.77 2.00 9.13
C GLN A 14 0.60 2.03 8.18
N ALA A 15 0.57 3.00 7.26
CA ALA A 15 -0.48 3.10 6.27
C ALA A 15 -0.47 1.90 5.32
N ILE A 16 0.70 1.48 4.88
CA ILE A 16 0.84 0.30 4.02
C ILE A 16 0.35 -0.94 4.75
N LEU A 17 0.79 -1.14 6.00
CA LEU A 17 0.38 -2.29 6.80
C LEU A 17 -1.13 -2.29 7.01
N ARG A 18 -1.71 -1.13 7.25
CA ARG A 18 -3.14 -1.02 7.46
C ARG A 18 -3.92 -1.40 6.21
N VAL A 19 -3.51 -0.88 5.06
CA VAL A 19 -4.15 -1.24 3.79
C VAL A 19 -4.05 -2.74 3.55
N VAL A 20 -2.88 -3.31 3.78
CA VAL A 20 -2.66 -4.75 3.56
C VAL A 20 -3.57 -5.58 4.47
N ARG A 21 -3.73 -5.17 5.72
CA ARG A 21 -4.57 -5.90 6.68
C ARG A 21 -6.05 -5.74 6.41
N GLU A 22 -6.47 -4.57 5.96
CA GLU A 22 -7.89 -4.26 5.83
C GLU A 22 -8.45 -4.51 4.44
N ALA A 23 -7.60 -4.64 3.42
CA ALA A 23 -8.08 -4.87 2.06
C ALA A 23 -8.62 -6.29 1.91
N GLU A 24 -9.85 -6.40 1.44
CA GLU A 24 -10.49 -7.67 1.12
C GLU A 24 -11.17 -7.55 -0.24
N PRO A 25 -10.79 -8.41 -1.18
CA PRO A 25 -9.71 -9.40 -1.13
C PRO A 25 -8.33 -8.76 -1.03
N ALA A 26 -7.34 -9.58 -0.66
CA ALA A 26 -5.97 -9.11 -0.51
C ALA A 26 -5.45 -8.48 -1.81
N VAL A 27 -4.56 -7.51 -1.68
CA VAL A 27 -4.03 -6.77 -2.82
C VAL A 27 -2.54 -7.02 -2.98
N GLY A 28 -2.05 -6.83 -4.20
CA GLY A 28 -0.61 -6.85 -4.48
C GLY A 28 0.02 -5.47 -4.29
N ARG A 29 1.33 -5.40 -4.60
CA ARG A 29 2.11 -4.17 -4.44
C ARG A 29 1.49 -2.97 -5.17
N THR A 30 1.22 -3.17 -6.44
CA THR A 30 0.73 -2.08 -7.30
C THR A 30 -0.62 -1.57 -6.82
N ARG A 31 -1.49 -2.48 -6.43
CA ARG A 31 -2.82 -2.10 -5.96
C ARG A 31 -2.75 -1.37 -4.63
N ALA A 32 -1.89 -1.82 -3.73
CA ALA A 32 -1.72 -1.16 -2.44
C ALA A 32 -1.24 0.29 -2.65
N VAL A 33 -0.31 0.51 -3.57
CA VAL A 33 0.16 1.84 -3.91
C VAL A 33 -0.98 2.66 -4.52
N GLU A 34 -1.76 2.07 -5.39
CA GLU A 34 -2.91 2.77 -5.99
C GLU A 34 -3.89 3.24 -4.93
N ILE A 35 -4.19 2.39 -3.95
CA ILE A 35 -5.11 2.75 -2.86
C ILE A 35 -4.55 3.94 -2.08
N LEU A 36 -3.27 3.89 -1.71
CA LEU A 36 -2.64 4.96 -0.95
C LEU A 36 -2.61 6.28 -1.71
N ARG A 37 -2.51 6.23 -3.02
CA ARG A 37 -2.51 7.43 -3.86
C ARG A 37 -3.90 7.91 -4.26
N GLY A 38 -4.94 7.20 -3.87
CA GLY A 38 -6.30 7.59 -4.21
C GLY A 38 -6.70 7.26 -5.64
N GLY A 39 -6.20 6.17 -6.18
CA GLY A 39 -6.55 5.73 -7.53
C GLY A 39 -8.03 5.41 -7.67
N ARG A 40 -8.55 5.56 -8.88
CA ARG A 40 -9.99 5.42 -9.14
C ARG A 40 -10.30 4.34 -10.17
N SER A 41 -9.51 3.27 -10.19
CA SER A 41 -9.76 2.17 -11.12
C SER A 41 -11.05 1.45 -10.77
N LYS A 42 -11.55 0.67 -11.73
CA LYS A 42 -12.75 -0.14 -11.51
C LYS A 42 -12.60 -1.11 -10.36
N VAL A 43 -11.39 -1.66 -10.19
CA VAL A 43 -11.12 -2.62 -9.12
C VAL A 43 -11.22 -1.93 -7.75
N VAL A 44 -10.70 -0.73 -7.63
CA VAL A 44 -10.79 0.03 -6.37
C VAL A 44 -12.26 0.25 -6.00
N ARG A 45 -13.06 0.65 -6.96
CA ARG A 45 -14.50 0.89 -6.73
C ARG A 45 -15.26 -0.39 -6.46
N LYS A 46 -14.93 -1.45 -7.21
CA LYS A 46 -15.64 -2.72 -7.10
C LYS A 46 -15.54 -3.33 -5.71
N TYR A 47 -14.38 -3.23 -5.10
CA TYR A 47 -14.13 -3.84 -3.80
C TYR A 47 -14.22 -2.84 -2.65
N GLY A 48 -14.57 -1.59 -2.93
CA GLY A 48 -14.71 -0.59 -1.89
C GLY A 48 -13.38 -0.16 -1.26
N TYR A 49 -12.29 -0.31 -1.97
CA TYR A 49 -10.98 0.10 -1.45
C TYR A 49 -10.88 1.61 -1.24
N ASP A 50 -11.73 2.39 -1.93
CA ASP A 50 -11.81 3.83 -1.74
C ASP A 50 -12.41 4.22 -0.40
N GLU A 51 -12.96 3.27 0.33
CA GLU A 51 -13.50 3.50 1.67
C GLU A 51 -12.51 3.12 2.77
N LEU A 52 -11.35 2.57 2.41
CA LEU A 52 -10.34 2.20 3.40
C LEU A 52 -9.74 3.44 4.05
N PRO A 53 -9.41 3.37 5.36
CA PRO A 53 -8.91 4.54 6.09
C PRO A 53 -7.65 5.16 5.50
N GLY A 54 -6.81 4.40 4.84
CA GLY A 54 -5.59 4.91 4.21
C GLY A 54 -5.74 5.40 2.79
N TYR A 55 -6.95 5.32 2.23
CA TYR A 55 -7.17 5.67 0.83
C TYR A 55 -6.83 7.14 0.58
N GLY A 56 -5.96 7.37 -0.42
CA GLY A 56 -5.61 8.72 -0.84
C GLY A 56 -4.73 9.50 0.13
N SER A 57 -4.26 8.87 1.20
CA SER A 57 -3.47 9.57 2.22
C SER A 57 -2.08 9.96 1.73
N PHE A 58 -1.61 9.37 0.65
CA PHE A 58 -0.31 9.68 0.05
C PHE A 58 -0.43 10.04 -1.42
N ASP A 59 -1.45 10.80 -1.76
CA ASP A 59 -1.72 11.17 -3.14
C ASP A 59 -0.66 12.12 -3.71
N ASP A 60 0.12 12.78 -2.87
CA ASP A 60 1.23 13.64 -3.27
C ASP A 60 2.55 12.87 -3.42
N TRP A 61 2.57 11.59 -3.08
CA TRP A 61 3.76 10.75 -3.27
C TRP A 61 3.77 10.17 -4.67
N ARG A 62 4.96 9.95 -5.20
CA ARG A 62 5.12 9.24 -6.47
C ARG A 62 4.89 7.76 -6.26
N ALA A 63 4.31 7.12 -7.28
CA ALA A 63 4.06 5.68 -7.21
C ALA A 63 5.34 4.90 -6.96
N ASP A 64 6.45 5.29 -7.61
CA ASP A 64 7.72 4.62 -7.46
C ASP A 64 8.24 4.70 -6.02
N ASP A 65 8.04 5.84 -5.37
CA ASP A 65 8.49 6.01 -3.99
C ASP A 65 7.71 5.12 -3.05
N LEU A 66 6.40 5.02 -3.24
CA LEU A 66 5.57 4.12 -2.43
C LEU A 66 5.93 2.66 -2.70
N LEU A 67 6.20 2.30 -3.95
CA LEU A 67 6.61 0.94 -4.28
C LEU A 67 7.91 0.57 -3.58
N ARG A 68 8.86 1.50 -3.49
CA ARG A 68 10.10 1.27 -2.76
C ARG A 68 9.85 1.00 -1.28
N GLU A 69 8.93 1.74 -0.69
CA GLU A 69 8.58 1.52 0.73
C GLU A 69 7.93 0.16 0.92
N VAL A 70 7.03 -0.24 0.01
CA VAL A 70 6.42 -1.57 0.07
C VAL A 70 7.49 -2.65 -0.06
N ASP A 71 8.40 -2.51 -1.01
CA ASP A 71 9.46 -3.48 -1.24
C ASP A 71 10.40 -3.57 -0.03
N ALA A 72 10.69 -2.44 0.61
CA ALA A 72 11.52 -2.44 1.81
C ALA A 72 10.84 -3.21 2.94
N LEU A 73 9.53 -3.11 3.08
CA LEU A 73 8.80 -3.86 4.09
C LEU A 73 8.81 -5.36 3.80
N ILE A 74 8.74 -5.73 2.53
CA ILE A 74 8.82 -7.13 2.13
C ILE A 74 10.23 -7.67 2.44
N ASP A 75 11.25 -6.93 2.04
CA ASP A 75 12.64 -7.34 2.26
C ASP A 75 12.98 -7.43 3.73
N GLY A 76 12.42 -6.55 4.54
CA GLY A 76 12.64 -6.53 5.98
C GLY A 76 11.83 -7.55 6.76
N GLY A 77 10.96 -8.29 6.08
CA GLY A 77 10.13 -9.30 6.74
C GLY A 77 8.89 -8.77 7.42
N THR A 78 8.57 -7.51 7.27
CA THR A 78 7.35 -6.93 7.85
C THR A 78 6.11 -7.31 7.06
N LEU A 79 6.25 -7.44 5.74
CA LEU A 79 5.20 -7.92 4.85
C LEU A 79 5.66 -9.19 4.16
N ARG A 80 4.70 -10.01 3.77
CA ARG A 80 4.91 -11.18 2.93
C ARG A 80 4.24 -10.97 1.59
N SER A 81 4.90 -11.43 0.53
CA SER A 81 4.29 -11.52 -0.79
C SER A 81 3.95 -12.98 -1.04
N THR A 82 2.69 -13.28 -1.27
CA THR A 82 2.30 -14.65 -1.60
C THR A 82 2.85 -15.00 -2.98
N GLY A 83 3.20 -16.26 -3.17
CA GLY A 83 3.68 -16.72 -4.46
C GLY A 83 2.55 -16.82 -5.48
N GLY A 84 2.92 -17.23 -6.70
CA GLY A 84 1.96 -17.50 -7.73
C GLY A 84 1.92 -16.43 -8.80
N ARG A 85 0.92 -16.55 -9.66
CA ARG A 85 0.78 -15.72 -10.85
C ARG A 85 0.44 -14.27 -10.50
N PHE A 86 -0.36 -14.09 -9.47
CA PHE A 86 -0.79 -12.77 -9.00
C PHE A 86 -0.46 -12.64 -7.52
N PRO A 87 0.79 -12.29 -7.20
CA PRO A 87 1.20 -12.20 -5.79
C PRO A 87 0.35 -11.19 -5.04
N LYS A 88 0.01 -11.52 -3.81
CA LYS A 88 -0.73 -10.64 -2.91
C LYS A 88 0.12 -10.36 -1.68
N LEU A 89 -0.17 -9.25 -1.03
CA LEU A 89 0.51 -8.86 0.20
C LEU A 89 -0.26 -9.36 1.42
N ALA A 90 0.49 -9.73 2.44
CA ALA A 90 -0.08 -10.12 3.72
C ALA A 90 0.86 -9.67 4.84
N PRO A 91 0.33 -9.40 6.05
CA PRO A 91 1.20 -9.13 7.19
C PRO A 91 2.05 -10.36 7.49
N ALA A 92 3.32 -10.14 7.82
CA ALA A 92 4.23 -11.24 8.10
C ALA A 92 4.06 -11.80 9.51
N ALA A 93 3.45 -11.06 10.37
CA ALA A 93 3.26 -11.47 11.76
C ALA A 93 1.93 -12.19 11.95
#